data_eceddb259ee4d53bca9749158e03cdf0
#
_entry.id   eceddb259ee4d53bca9749158e03cdf0
#
_cell.length_a   1.000
_cell.length_b   1.000
_cell.length_c   1.000
_cell.angle_alpha   90.00
_cell.angle_beta   90.00
_cell.angle_gamma   90.00
#
_symmetry.space_group_name_H-M   'P 1'
#
loop_
_entity.id
_entity.type
_entity.pdbx_description
1 polymer ?
#
loop_
_entity_poly.entity_id
_entity_poly.type
_entity_poly.pdbx_seq_one_letter_code
_entity_poly.pdbx_strand_id
1 'polypeptide(L)' 'MTNSNMSYHGISKIKIKKEPKTDEHPFEYMYITMTSKSGDDNIIVLFGEENELDVELEGRYGNYAL' A
#
# COMPACT_ATOMS: atom_id res chain seq x y z
N MET A 1 7.28 16.29 14.70
CA MET A 1 6.98 15.21 13.76
C MET A 1 7.24 15.68 12.34
N THR A 2 7.97 14.89 11.60
CA THR A 2 8.24 15.21 10.19
C THR A 2 7.24 14.52 9.28
N ASN A 3 6.81 15.24 8.27
CA ASN A 3 5.93 14.70 7.23
C ASN A 3 6.73 14.48 5.96
N SER A 4 6.45 13.38 5.30
CA SER A 4 7.07 13.07 4.02
C SER A 4 5.98 12.93 2.97
N ASN A 5 6.19 13.56 1.83
CA ASN A 5 5.28 13.44 0.72
C ASN A 5 6.02 12.92 -0.50
N MET A 6 5.43 11.95 -1.16
CA MET A 6 5.93 11.44 -2.42
C MET A 6 4.79 11.42 -3.41
N SER A 7 5.10 11.76 -4.65
CA SER A 7 4.10 11.77 -5.71
C SER A 7 4.53 10.84 -6.83
N TYR A 8 3.58 10.06 -7.30
CA TYR A 8 3.78 9.17 -8.44
C TYR A 8 2.75 9.52 -9.50
N HIS A 9 3.19 9.63 -10.72
CA HIS A 9 2.34 10.05 -11.84
C HIS A 9 2.17 8.92 -12.84
N GLY A 10 1.06 8.93 -13.54
CA GLY A 10 0.79 7.94 -14.57
C GLY A 10 0.51 6.55 -14.03
N ILE A 11 0.02 6.48 -12.81
CA ILE A 11 -0.33 5.19 -12.18
C ILE A 11 -1.68 4.73 -12.69
N SER A 12 -1.75 3.52 -13.20
CA SER A 12 -2.99 2.94 -13.72
C SER A 12 -3.58 1.89 -12.81
N LYS A 13 -2.80 1.34 -11.88
CA LYS A 13 -3.27 0.28 -11.01
C LYS A 13 -2.57 0.35 -9.67
N ILE A 14 -3.33 0.12 -8.61
CA ILE A 14 -2.80 0.01 -7.24
C ILE A 14 -3.24 -1.33 -6.69
N LYS A 15 -2.29 -2.08 -6.17
CA LYS A 15 -2.54 -3.36 -5.54
C LYS A 15 -2.00 -3.32 -4.12
N ILE A 16 -2.81 -3.71 -3.15
CA ILE A 16 -2.41 -3.73 -1.75
C ILE A 16 -2.47 -5.17 -1.26
N LYS A 17 -1.37 -5.63 -0.68
CA LYS A 17 -1.29 -6.96 -0.09
C LYS A 17 -0.79 -6.84 1.33
N LYS A 18 -1.50 -7.46 2.25
CA LYS A 18 -1.19 -7.44 3.66
C LYS A 18 -0.70 -8.82 4.09
N GLU A 19 0.44 -8.85 4.79
CA GLU A 19 1.01 -10.09 5.30
C GLU A 19 0.94 -10.08 6.82
N PRO A 20 0.32 -11.07 7.44
CA PRO A 20 0.20 -11.10 8.88
C PRO A 20 1.53 -11.46 9.55
N LYS A 21 1.60 -11.14 10.81
CA LYS A 21 2.69 -11.54 11.68
C LYS A 21 2.79 -13.07 11.75
N THR A 22 4.00 -13.58 11.70
CA THR A 22 4.29 -15.01 11.87
C THR A 22 5.42 -15.18 12.86
N ASP A 23 5.77 -16.43 13.18
CA ASP A 23 6.90 -16.71 14.06
C ASP A 23 8.22 -16.25 13.47
N GLU A 24 8.35 -16.29 12.16
CA GLU A 24 9.56 -15.84 11.47
C GLU A 24 9.58 -14.34 11.25
N HIS A 25 8.40 -13.72 11.19
CA HIS A 25 8.25 -12.29 10.96
C HIS A 25 7.38 -11.73 12.07
N PRO A 26 8.01 -11.13 13.09
CA PRO A 26 7.26 -10.64 14.24
C PRO A 26 6.45 -9.37 13.98
N PHE A 27 6.53 -8.84 12.79
CA PHE A 27 5.80 -7.63 12.41
C PHE A 27 4.85 -7.92 11.27
N GLU A 28 3.71 -7.28 11.31
CA GLU A 28 2.80 -7.25 10.19
C GLU A 28 3.36 -6.28 9.15
N TYR A 29 3.23 -6.61 7.88
CA TYR A 29 3.69 -5.70 6.84
C TYR A 29 2.74 -5.72 5.65
N MET A 30 2.85 -4.68 4.85
CA MET A 30 1.96 -4.44 3.74
C MET A 30 2.76 -3.98 2.53
N TYR A 31 2.45 -4.53 1.38
CA TYR A 31 2.99 -4.09 0.11
C TYR A 31 1.96 -3.24 -0.62
N ILE A 32 2.37 -2.11 -1.12
CA ILE A 32 1.57 -1.32 -2.03
C ILE A 32 2.31 -1.30 -3.35
N THR A 33 1.74 -1.94 -4.36
CA THR A 33 2.32 -2.00 -5.69
C THR A 33 1.56 -1.04 -6.59
N MET A 34 2.28 -0.11 -7.19
CA MET A 34 1.71 0.87 -8.10
C MET A 34 2.25 0.58 -9.50
N THR A 35 1.37 0.28 -10.42
CA THR A 35 1.74 -0.04 -11.79
C THR A 35 1.44 1.15 -12.69
N SER A 36 2.44 1.61 -13.42
CA SER A 36 2.29 2.71 -14.34
C SER A 36 1.69 2.23 -15.66
N LYS A 37 1.26 3.18 -16.49
CA LYS A 37 0.73 2.88 -17.81
C LYS A 37 1.75 2.20 -18.71
N SER A 38 3.03 2.42 -18.47
CA SER A 38 4.10 1.79 -19.23
C SER A 38 4.43 0.38 -18.74
N GLY A 39 3.81 -0.06 -17.66
CA GLY A 39 4.02 -1.40 -17.13
C GLY A 39 5.07 -1.50 -16.04
N ASP A 40 5.62 -0.37 -15.61
CA ASP A 40 6.61 -0.37 -14.53
C ASP A 40 5.91 -0.44 -13.17
N ASP A 41 6.47 -1.22 -12.26
CA ASP A 41 5.97 -1.36 -10.92
C ASP A 41 6.84 -0.61 -9.93
N ASN A 42 6.19 0.08 -9.00
CA ASN A 42 6.85 0.67 -7.83
C ASN A 42 6.22 0.06 -6.59
N ILE A 43 7.05 -0.38 -5.68
CA ILE A 43 6.58 -1.09 -4.50
C ILE A 43 6.99 -0.34 -3.24
N ILE A 44 6.01 -0.12 -2.36
CA ILE A 44 6.24 0.45 -1.05
C ILE A 44 5.94 -0.63 -0.03
N VAL A 45 6.86 -0.84 0.91
CA VAL A 45 6.67 -1.81 1.98
C VAL A 45 6.51 -1.03 3.29
N LEU A 46 5.45 -1.33 4.01
CA LEU A 46 5.12 -0.70 5.27
C LEU A 46 5.08 -1.75 6.36
N PHE A 47 5.68 -1.45 7.49
CA PHE A 47 5.69 -2.35 8.65
C PHE A 47 4.85 -1.76 9.76
N GLY A 48 4.03 -2.60 10.37
CA GLY A 48 3.25 -2.25 11.54
C GLY A 48 3.59 -3.16 12.70
N GLU A 49 3.16 -2.79 13.88
CA GLU A 49 3.32 -3.62 15.05
C GLU A 49 2.03 -4.37 15.30
N GLU A 50 2.11 -5.66 15.55
CA GLU A 50 0.99 -6.49 16.02
C GLU A 50 -0.41 -6.18 15.48
N ASN A 51 -0.61 -6.37 14.20
CA ASN A 51 -1.92 -6.20 13.57
C ASN A 51 -2.47 -4.76 13.64
N GLU A 52 -1.58 -3.79 13.70
CA GLU A 52 -1.96 -2.38 13.75
C GLU A 52 -2.12 -1.72 12.39
N LEU A 53 -1.70 -2.40 11.33
CA LEU A 53 -1.84 -1.84 9.99
C LEU A 53 -3.30 -1.89 9.56
N ASP A 54 -3.84 -0.75 9.23
CA ASP A 54 -5.21 -0.62 8.79
C ASP A 54 -5.24 0.13 7.47
N VAL A 55 -6.17 -0.24 6.61
CA VAL A 55 -6.34 0.41 5.32
C VAL A 55 -7.66 1.14 5.32
N GLU A 56 -7.59 2.43 5.09
CA GLU A 56 -8.76 3.26 5.00
C GLU A 56 -8.76 3.97 3.65
N LEU A 57 -9.86 3.87 2.94
CA LEU A 57 -10.06 4.57 1.68
C LEU A 57 -11.07 5.68 1.91
N GLU A 58 -10.67 6.88 1.58
CA GLU A 58 -11.45 8.07 1.82
C GLU A 58 -11.57 8.87 0.55
N GLY A 59 -12.71 9.51 0.36
CA GLY A 59 -12.95 10.34 -0.79
C GLY A 59 -14.04 9.78 -1.68
N ARG A 60 -13.99 10.15 -2.94
CA ARG A 60 -14.98 9.75 -3.94
C ARG A 60 -14.45 8.58 -4.76
N TYR A 61 -15.09 7.44 -4.67
CA TYR A 61 -14.68 6.30 -5.51
C TYR A 61 -15.66 6.04 -6.66
N GLY A 62 -16.86 6.52 -6.55
CA GLY A 62 -17.85 6.32 -7.61
C GLY A 62 -18.02 4.86 -7.99
N ASN A 63 -17.75 4.54 -9.24
CA ASN A 63 -17.92 3.21 -9.78
C ASN A 63 -16.65 2.37 -9.75
N TYR A 64 -15.69 2.72 -8.96
CA TYR A 64 -14.47 1.96 -8.89
C TYR A 64 -14.72 0.57 -8.32
N ALA A 65 -14.18 -0.42 -8.97
CA ALA A 65 -14.18 -1.78 -8.46
C ALA A 65 -12.98 -1.93 -7.51
N LEU A 66 -13.25 -2.27 -6.30
CA LEU A 66 -12.21 -2.50 -5.32
C LEU A 66 -12.18 -3.96 -4.90
#